data_4603994fb4bdf57598e9409e54d27fd0
#
_entry.id   4603994fb4bdf57598e9409e54d27fd0
#
_cell.length_a   1.000
_cell.length_b   1.000
_cell.length_c   1.000
_cell.angle_alpha   90.00
_cell.angle_beta   90.00
_cell.angle_gamma   90.00
#
_symmetry.space_group_name_H-M   'P 1'
#
loop_
_entity.id
_entity.type
_entity.pdbx_description
1 polymer ?
#
loop_
_entity_poly.entity_id
_entity_poly.type
_entity_poly.pdbx_seq_one_letter_code
_entity_poly.pdbx_strand_id
1 'polypeptide(L)'
;MTQPALQIASLHKTYDNGVTALKGVSLDVMPGDFFALLGPNGAGKSTLIGVVSSLVNASSGSVSVFGVDLIANRSDAMRMIGLVPQEINFNMFEKPIDILVNYAGFYGVPRAEALVRAEKQLKAAHLWDKAHMMSRTLSGGMKRRLMIARAMMTEPKLLILDEPTAGVDIEIRRGMWKTLQEVNAAGTTVILTTHYL
;
A
#
# COMPACT_ATOMS: atom_id res chain seq x y z
N MET A 1 -3.74 -26.74 -4.12
CA MET A 1 -3.58 -25.85 -2.96
C MET A 1 -3.58 -24.42 -3.48
N THR A 2 -4.35 -23.53 -2.89
CA THR A 2 -4.42 -22.12 -3.31
C THR A 2 -3.12 -21.43 -2.92
N GLN A 3 -2.48 -20.75 -3.86
CA GLN A 3 -1.21 -20.05 -3.63
C GLN A 3 -1.45 -18.80 -2.78
N PRO A 4 -0.64 -18.53 -1.72
CA PRO A 4 -0.76 -17.31 -0.92
C PRO A 4 -0.57 -16.03 -1.76
N ALA A 5 -1.28 -14.97 -1.40
CA ALA A 5 -1.07 -13.64 -1.95
C ALA A 5 0.26 -13.05 -1.48
N LEU A 6 0.63 -13.30 -0.22
CA LEU A 6 1.94 -13.01 0.34
C LEU A 6 2.40 -14.22 1.14
N GLN A 7 3.60 -14.71 0.86
CA GLN A 7 4.26 -15.74 1.65
C GLN A 7 5.62 -15.22 2.12
N ILE A 8 5.88 -15.34 3.41
CA ILE A 8 7.12 -14.96 4.05
C ILE A 8 7.63 -16.19 4.79
N ALA A 9 8.88 -16.58 4.57
CA ALA A 9 9.49 -17.71 5.24
C ALA A 9 10.81 -17.32 5.92
N SER A 10 10.85 -17.50 7.24
CA SER A 10 12.02 -17.28 8.10
C SER A 10 12.75 -15.97 7.82
N LEU A 11 12.00 -14.87 7.69
CA LEU A 11 12.55 -13.58 7.30
C LEU A 11 13.32 -12.92 8.43
N HIS A 12 14.58 -12.58 8.19
CA HIS A 12 15.44 -11.86 9.14
C HIS A 12 15.87 -10.52 8.56
N LYS A 13 15.99 -9.53 9.43
CA LYS A 13 16.62 -8.24 9.12
C LYS A 13 17.39 -7.72 10.29
N THR A 14 18.68 -7.57 10.10
CA THR A 14 19.60 -6.83 10.98
C THR A 14 20.15 -5.64 10.18
N TYR A 15 20.09 -4.45 10.77
CA TYR A 15 20.65 -3.23 10.18
C TYR A 15 22.13 -3.08 10.52
N ASP A 16 22.86 -2.24 9.78
CA ASP A 16 24.31 -2.05 9.95
C ASP A 16 24.70 -1.52 11.34
N ASN A 17 23.78 -0.87 12.03
CA ASN A 17 23.93 -0.44 13.42
C ASN A 17 23.72 -1.54 14.47
N GLY A 18 23.59 -2.80 14.04
CA GLY A 18 23.41 -3.98 14.91
C GLY A 18 21.98 -4.23 15.37
N VAL A 19 21.02 -3.38 15.04
CA VAL A 19 19.61 -3.56 15.44
C VAL A 19 18.98 -4.67 14.60
N THR A 20 18.54 -5.76 15.27
CA THR A 20 17.78 -6.84 14.65
C THR A 20 16.29 -6.54 14.70
N ALA A 21 15.72 -6.13 13.59
CA ALA A 21 14.32 -5.74 13.45
C ALA A 21 13.38 -6.92 13.15
N LEU A 22 13.85 -7.94 12.41
CA LEU A 22 13.09 -9.16 12.13
C LEU A 22 13.92 -10.38 12.54
N LYS A 23 13.29 -11.31 13.29
CA LYS A 23 13.94 -12.47 13.93
C LYS A 23 13.33 -13.80 13.45
N GLY A 24 13.27 -14.04 12.15
CA GLY A 24 12.73 -15.29 11.58
C GLY A 24 11.20 -15.24 11.45
N VAL A 25 10.66 -14.15 10.92
CA VAL A 25 9.21 -14.00 10.71
C VAL A 25 8.75 -14.92 9.59
N SER A 26 7.70 -15.71 9.85
CA SER A 26 7.00 -16.50 8.83
C SER A 26 5.52 -16.17 8.85
N LEU A 27 4.92 -15.97 7.67
CA LEU A 27 3.53 -15.50 7.53
C LEU A 27 3.01 -15.86 6.14
N ASP A 28 1.80 -16.38 6.08
CA ASP A 28 1.04 -16.57 4.84
C ASP A 28 -0.24 -15.74 4.90
N VAL A 29 -0.51 -14.94 3.84
CA VAL A 29 -1.76 -14.20 3.64
C VAL A 29 -2.41 -14.74 2.38
N MET A 30 -3.68 -15.13 2.46
CA MET A 30 -4.38 -15.73 1.33
C MET A 30 -4.99 -14.67 0.40
N PRO A 31 -5.21 -14.98 -0.90
CA PRO A 31 -5.93 -14.08 -1.79
C PRO A 31 -7.30 -13.69 -1.25
N GLY A 32 -7.60 -12.38 -1.26
CA GLY A 32 -8.86 -11.84 -0.73
C GLY A 32 -8.88 -11.58 0.78
N ASP A 33 -7.83 -11.95 1.52
CA ASP A 33 -7.77 -11.63 2.95
C ASP A 33 -7.72 -10.11 3.20
N PHE A 34 -8.33 -9.73 4.32
CA PHE A 34 -8.15 -8.42 4.95
C PHE A 34 -7.33 -8.61 6.21
N PHE A 35 -6.01 -8.44 6.11
CA PHE A 35 -5.05 -8.83 7.13
C PHE A 35 -4.47 -7.61 7.88
N ALA A 36 -4.46 -7.66 9.20
CA ALA A 36 -3.88 -6.60 10.04
C ALA A 36 -2.66 -7.09 10.83
N LEU A 37 -1.52 -6.42 10.64
CA LEU A 37 -0.33 -6.59 11.46
C LEU A 37 -0.42 -5.67 12.67
N LEU A 38 -0.64 -6.26 13.85
CA LEU A 38 -0.75 -5.54 15.12
C LEU A 38 0.57 -5.60 15.89
N GLY A 39 0.90 -4.53 16.58
CA GLY A 39 2.05 -4.51 17.49
C GLY A 39 2.50 -3.09 17.85
N PRO A 40 3.29 -2.95 18.92
CA PRO A 40 3.81 -1.64 19.35
C PRO A 40 4.78 -1.04 18.33
N ASN A 41 5.13 0.23 18.53
CA ASN A 41 6.21 0.86 17.79
C ASN A 41 7.53 0.11 18.05
N GLY A 42 8.33 -0.06 17.01
CA GLY A 42 9.57 -0.84 17.07
C GLY A 42 9.40 -2.37 16.95
N ALA A 43 8.18 -2.90 16.82
CA ALA A 43 7.94 -4.34 16.62
C ALA A 43 8.38 -4.88 15.25
N GLY A 44 8.95 -4.05 14.37
CA GLY A 44 9.42 -4.48 13.04
C GLY A 44 8.37 -4.40 11.93
N LYS A 45 7.15 -3.90 12.20
CA LYS A 45 6.06 -3.80 11.19
C LYS A 45 6.48 -3.05 9.93
N SER A 46 6.98 -1.81 10.07
CA SER A 46 7.42 -1.01 8.91
C SER A 46 8.66 -1.60 8.24
N THR A 47 9.52 -2.33 8.97
CA THR A 47 10.63 -3.09 8.38
C THR A 47 10.10 -4.23 7.52
N LEU A 48 9.09 -4.97 8.00
CA LEU A 48 8.46 -6.04 7.25
C LEU A 48 7.82 -5.51 5.95
N ILE A 49 7.02 -4.43 6.07
CA ILE A 49 6.46 -3.74 4.89
C ILE A 49 7.58 -3.26 3.96
N GLY A 50 8.64 -2.67 4.52
CA GLY A 50 9.79 -2.21 3.74
C GLY A 50 10.46 -3.34 2.94
N VAL A 51 10.56 -4.55 3.51
CA VAL A 51 11.09 -5.71 2.77
C VAL A 51 10.11 -6.16 1.69
N VAL A 52 8.83 -6.32 2.02
CA VAL A 52 7.80 -6.76 1.06
C VAL A 52 7.63 -5.76 -0.08
N SER A 53 7.77 -4.46 0.18
CA SER A 53 7.74 -3.40 -0.84
C SER A 53 9.09 -3.15 -1.53
N SER A 54 10.09 -3.98 -1.24
CA SER A 54 11.44 -3.87 -1.84
C SER A 54 12.17 -2.55 -1.57
N LEU A 55 11.80 -1.84 -0.51
CA LEU A 55 12.47 -0.64 -0.01
C LEU A 55 13.61 -0.98 0.95
N VAL A 56 13.57 -2.16 1.56
CA VAL A 56 14.57 -2.68 2.50
C VAL A 56 15.00 -4.08 2.04
N ASN A 57 16.30 -4.33 1.99
CA ASN A 57 16.81 -5.67 1.71
C ASN A 57 16.75 -6.53 2.97
N ALA A 58 16.22 -7.75 2.86
CA ALA A 58 16.30 -8.74 3.93
C ALA A 58 17.74 -9.18 4.19
N SER A 59 18.04 -9.59 5.41
CA SER A 59 19.33 -10.23 5.74
C SER A 59 19.33 -11.71 5.35
N SER A 60 18.19 -12.40 5.53
CA SER A 60 17.96 -13.78 5.10
C SER A 60 16.47 -14.11 5.10
N GLY A 61 16.09 -15.27 4.59
CA GLY A 61 14.72 -15.70 4.41
C GLY A 61 14.22 -15.41 2.99
N SER A 62 12.95 -15.69 2.73
CA SER A 62 12.34 -15.48 1.41
C SER A 62 10.98 -14.81 1.51
N VAL A 63 10.62 -14.09 0.45
CA VAL A 63 9.31 -13.46 0.27
C VAL A 63 8.82 -13.75 -1.14
N SER A 64 7.59 -14.19 -1.28
CA SER A 64 6.93 -14.30 -2.57
C SER A 64 5.55 -13.63 -2.56
N VAL A 65 5.18 -13.06 -3.69
CA VAL A 65 3.89 -12.37 -3.91
C VAL A 65 3.16 -13.10 -5.03
N PHE A 66 2.02 -13.71 -4.73
CA PHE A 66 1.31 -14.62 -5.64
C PHE A 66 2.26 -15.62 -6.31
N GLY A 67 3.20 -16.19 -5.51
CA GLY A 67 4.22 -17.14 -5.92
C GLY A 67 5.39 -16.60 -6.73
N VAL A 68 5.40 -15.32 -7.00
CA VAL A 68 6.55 -14.67 -7.65
C VAL A 68 7.56 -14.29 -6.57
N ASP A 69 8.75 -14.87 -6.65
CA ASP A 69 9.84 -14.56 -5.72
C ASP A 69 10.27 -13.10 -5.85
N LEU A 70 10.29 -12.40 -4.71
CA LEU A 70 10.54 -10.97 -4.64
C LEU A 70 11.99 -10.58 -5.02
N ILE A 71 12.95 -11.48 -4.81
CA ILE A 71 14.36 -11.22 -5.11
C ILE A 71 14.64 -11.56 -6.57
N ALA A 72 14.24 -12.76 -7.00
CA ALA A 72 14.52 -13.26 -8.35
C ALA A 72 13.73 -12.50 -9.44
N ASN A 73 12.49 -12.10 -9.14
CA ASN A 73 11.56 -11.48 -10.11
C ASN A 73 10.93 -10.20 -9.55
N ARG A 74 11.77 -9.29 -9.05
CA ARG A 74 11.35 -8.08 -8.34
C ARG A 74 10.33 -7.25 -9.12
N SER A 75 10.57 -7.02 -10.41
CA SER A 75 9.70 -6.18 -11.24
C SER A 75 8.28 -6.72 -11.32
N ASP A 76 8.14 -8.02 -11.51
CA ASP A 76 6.83 -8.66 -11.65
C ASP A 76 6.09 -8.74 -10.31
N ALA A 77 6.83 -9.02 -9.21
CA ALA A 77 6.26 -8.98 -7.87
C ALA A 77 5.75 -7.57 -7.52
N MET A 78 6.56 -6.52 -7.79
CA MET A 78 6.20 -5.13 -7.46
C MET A 78 5.03 -4.59 -8.29
N ARG A 79 4.79 -5.09 -9.49
CA ARG A 79 3.60 -4.73 -10.29
C ARG A 79 2.29 -5.21 -9.67
N MET A 80 2.35 -6.24 -8.82
CA MET A 80 1.17 -6.76 -8.13
C MET A 80 0.88 -6.05 -6.81
N ILE A 81 1.80 -5.19 -6.35
CA ILE A 81 1.70 -4.49 -5.05
C ILE A 81 1.35 -3.02 -5.26
N GLY A 82 0.34 -2.56 -4.52
CA GLY A 82 0.09 -1.14 -4.27
C GLY A 82 0.55 -0.80 -2.85
N LEU A 83 1.35 0.25 -2.69
CA LEU A 83 1.85 0.68 -1.39
C LEU A 83 1.30 2.05 -1.01
N VAL A 84 0.73 2.12 0.19
CA VAL A 84 0.31 3.37 0.84
C VAL A 84 1.18 3.57 2.08
N PRO A 85 2.20 4.43 2.02
CA PRO A 85 3.07 4.70 3.16
C PRO A 85 2.36 5.52 4.23
N GLN A 86 2.95 5.53 5.44
CA GLN A 86 2.43 6.27 6.59
C GLN A 86 2.38 7.78 6.32
N GLU A 87 3.39 8.34 5.69
CA GLU A 87 3.46 9.77 5.39
C GLU A 87 2.88 10.10 4.02
N ILE A 88 2.29 11.31 3.91
CA ILE A 88 1.82 11.82 2.63
C ILE A 88 3.02 12.21 1.80
N ASN A 89 3.24 11.52 0.67
CA ASN A 89 4.43 11.63 -0.16
C ASN A 89 4.10 11.96 -1.63
N PHE A 90 3.17 12.86 -1.87
CA PHE A 90 2.92 13.42 -3.19
C PHE A 90 3.09 14.95 -3.18
N ASN A 91 3.29 15.54 -4.35
CA ASN A 91 3.43 16.97 -4.49
C ASN A 91 2.11 17.70 -4.19
N MET A 92 2.11 18.51 -3.13
CA MET A 92 0.92 19.24 -2.66
C MET A 92 0.47 20.35 -3.63
N PHE A 93 1.33 20.75 -4.55
CA PHE A 93 1.04 21.77 -5.56
C PHE A 93 0.52 21.18 -6.89
N GLU A 94 0.38 19.86 -6.97
CA GLU A 94 -0.27 19.19 -8.09
C GLU A 94 -1.75 18.95 -7.81
N LYS A 95 -2.53 18.77 -8.88
CA LYS A 95 -3.94 18.39 -8.80
C LYS A 95 -4.06 16.87 -8.56
N PRO A 96 -5.09 16.39 -7.84
CA PRO A 96 -5.33 14.97 -7.66
C PRO A 96 -5.26 14.15 -8.94
N ILE A 97 -5.90 14.62 -10.01
CA ILE A 97 -5.89 13.92 -11.30
C ILE A 97 -4.48 13.80 -11.89
N ASP A 98 -3.67 14.86 -11.80
CA ASP A 98 -2.31 14.86 -12.33
C ASP A 98 -1.39 13.93 -11.52
N ILE A 99 -1.53 13.92 -10.18
CA ILE A 99 -0.82 12.99 -9.28
C ILE A 99 -1.09 11.54 -9.69
N LEU A 100 -2.36 11.19 -9.94
CA LEU A 100 -2.74 9.83 -10.31
C LEU A 100 -2.21 9.46 -11.70
N VAL A 101 -2.39 10.33 -12.68
CA VAL A 101 -1.95 10.09 -14.07
C VAL A 101 -0.43 9.96 -14.15
N ASN A 102 0.31 10.86 -13.48
CA ASN A 102 1.77 10.81 -13.44
C ASN A 102 2.26 9.52 -12.76
N TYR A 103 1.63 9.13 -11.64
CA TYR A 103 1.97 7.88 -10.96
C TYR A 103 1.78 6.66 -11.87
N ALA A 104 0.66 6.54 -12.56
CA ALA A 104 0.41 5.45 -13.51
C ALA A 104 1.44 5.44 -14.65
N GLY A 105 1.89 6.62 -15.09
CA GLY A 105 2.93 6.76 -16.11
C GLY A 105 4.26 6.13 -15.72
N PHE A 106 4.67 6.17 -14.43
CA PHE A 106 5.88 5.49 -13.96
C PHE A 106 5.79 3.96 -14.08
N TYR A 107 4.59 3.40 -14.15
CA TYR A 107 4.35 1.97 -14.37
C TYR A 107 4.06 1.64 -15.83
N GLY A 108 4.22 2.60 -16.75
CA GLY A 108 4.06 2.39 -18.18
C GLY A 108 2.60 2.41 -18.67
N VAL A 109 1.65 2.89 -17.86
CA VAL A 109 0.25 3.03 -18.27
C VAL A 109 0.13 4.22 -19.25
N PRO A 110 -0.41 4.03 -20.45
CA PRO A 110 -0.60 5.11 -21.42
C PRO A 110 -1.48 6.23 -20.86
N ARG A 111 -1.17 7.50 -21.17
CA ARG A 111 -1.87 8.66 -20.58
C ARG A 111 -3.39 8.61 -20.77
N ALA A 112 -3.88 8.17 -21.94
CA ALA A 112 -5.31 8.06 -22.20
C ALA A 112 -5.99 7.08 -21.25
N GLU A 113 -5.38 5.93 -21.01
CA GLU A 113 -5.85 4.92 -20.07
C GLU A 113 -5.71 5.42 -18.63
N ALA A 114 -4.60 6.06 -18.29
CA ALA A 114 -4.37 6.63 -16.97
C ALA A 114 -5.44 7.67 -16.58
N LEU A 115 -5.93 8.48 -17.52
CA LEU A 115 -7.01 9.43 -17.28
C LEU A 115 -8.32 8.72 -16.92
N VAL A 116 -8.69 7.66 -17.64
CA VAL A 116 -9.89 6.86 -17.37
C VAL A 116 -9.78 6.19 -16.00
N ARG A 117 -8.61 5.61 -15.68
CA ARG A 117 -8.35 5.01 -14.37
C ARG A 117 -8.39 6.06 -13.26
N ALA A 118 -7.81 7.25 -13.47
CA ALA A 118 -7.80 8.33 -12.49
C ALA A 118 -9.23 8.82 -12.16
N GLU A 119 -10.09 8.99 -13.17
CA GLU A 119 -11.49 9.33 -12.94
C GLU A 119 -12.19 8.26 -12.09
N LYS A 120 -12.03 6.97 -12.44
CA LYS A 120 -12.58 5.83 -11.70
C LYS A 120 -12.10 5.86 -10.22
N GLN A 121 -10.80 6.00 -9.99
CA GLN A 121 -10.23 5.96 -8.65
C GLN A 121 -10.58 7.20 -7.82
N LEU A 122 -10.66 8.38 -8.42
CA LEU A 122 -11.10 9.59 -7.72
C LEU A 122 -12.58 9.54 -7.36
N LYS A 123 -13.43 8.95 -8.20
CA LYS A 123 -14.85 8.70 -7.87
C LYS A 123 -14.97 7.72 -6.70
N ALA A 124 -14.26 6.60 -6.74
CA ALA A 124 -14.24 5.61 -5.66
C ALA A 124 -13.72 6.20 -4.33
N ALA A 125 -12.75 7.12 -4.39
CA ALA A 125 -12.23 7.82 -3.22
C ALA A 125 -13.11 9.00 -2.75
N HIS A 126 -14.25 9.29 -3.41
CA HIS A 126 -15.09 10.48 -3.17
C HIS A 126 -14.29 11.80 -3.27
N LEU A 127 -13.46 11.92 -4.30
CA LEU A 127 -12.60 13.09 -4.55
C LEU A 127 -12.75 13.65 -5.97
N TRP A 128 -13.73 13.18 -6.76
CA TRP A 128 -13.90 13.63 -8.14
C TRP A 128 -14.20 15.11 -8.25
N ASP A 129 -15.00 15.66 -7.35
CA ASP A 129 -15.31 17.10 -7.25
C ASP A 129 -14.08 17.96 -6.94
N LYS A 130 -13.00 17.35 -6.45
CA LYS A 130 -11.71 17.98 -6.14
C LYS A 130 -10.62 17.64 -7.15
N ALA A 131 -10.92 16.88 -8.21
CA ALA A 131 -9.92 16.35 -9.16
C ALA A 131 -9.00 17.42 -9.75
N HIS A 132 -9.49 18.63 -9.93
CA HIS A 132 -8.79 19.75 -10.57
C HIS A 132 -8.35 20.86 -9.60
N MET A 133 -8.55 20.68 -8.30
CA MET A 133 -8.09 21.61 -7.26
C MET A 133 -6.65 21.29 -6.85
N MET A 134 -5.94 22.25 -6.24
CA MET A 134 -4.60 21.98 -5.70
C MET A 134 -4.69 21.03 -4.49
N SER A 135 -3.88 19.98 -4.45
CA SER A 135 -3.93 18.97 -3.39
C SER A 135 -3.62 19.51 -1.99
N ARG A 136 -2.93 20.65 -1.88
CA ARG A 136 -2.72 21.34 -0.60
C ARG A 136 -4.01 21.74 0.09
N THR A 137 -5.09 21.98 -0.65
CA THR A 137 -6.39 22.40 -0.11
C THR A 137 -7.23 21.24 0.45
N LEU A 138 -6.80 20.01 0.22
CA LEU A 138 -7.46 18.81 0.72
C LEU A 138 -7.22 18.66 2.24
N SER A 139 -8.24 18.19 2.96
CA SER A 139 -8.09 17.78 4.35
C SER A 139 -7.15 16.58 4.50
N GLY A 140 -6.68 16.29 5.72
CA GLY A 140 -5.82 15.14 5.99
C GLY A 140 -6.45 13.82 5.53
N GLY A 141 -7.73 13.62 5.83
CA GLY A 141 -8.46 12.42 5.38
C GLY A 141 -8.63 12.34 3.85
N MET A 142 -8.87 13.47 3.19
CA MET A 142 -8.92 13.53 1.72
C MET A 142 -7.56 13.17 1.11
N LYS A 143 -6.47 13.68 1.67
CA LYS A 143 -5.11 13.33 1.23
C LYS A 143 -4.81 11.84 1.40
N ARG A 144 -5.26 11.23 2.52
CA ARG A 144 -5.14 9.78 2.72
C ARG A 144 -5.91 8.98 1.67
N ARG A 145 -7.16 9.36 1.40
CA ARG A 145 -7.96 8.71 0.35
C ARG A 145 -7.32 8.88 -1.04
N LEU A 146 -6.70 10.03 -1.31
CA LEU A 146 -5.94 10.25 -2.54
C LEU A 146 -4.74 9.32 -2.65
N MET A 147 -4.02 9.01 -1.55
CA MET A 147 -2.93 8.05 -1.56
C MET A 147 -3.41 6.63 -1.88
N ILE A 148 -4.57 6.23 -1.33
CA ILE A 148 -5.18 4.93 -1.68
C ILE A 148 -5.55 4.91 -3.17
N ALA A 149 -6.24 5.94 -3.65
CA ALA A 149 -6.59 6.07 -5.07
C ALA A 149 -5.35 6.00 -5.98
N ARG A 150 -4.25 6.64 -5.57
CA ARG A 150 -2.97 6.57 -6.29
C ARG A 150 -2.40 5.15 -6.33
N ALA A 151 -2.39 4.44 -5.21
CA ALA A 151 -1.90 3.06 -5.16
C ALA A 151 -2.75 2.12 -6.03
N MET A 152 -4.05 2.40 -6.15
CA MET A 152 -4.98 1.61 -7.00
C MET A 152 -4.86 1.90 -8.50
N MET A 153 -4.07 2.89 -8.94
CA MET A 153 -3.87 3.21 -10.36
C MET A 153 -3.23 2.08 -11.17
N THR A 154 -2.44 1.23 -10.52
CA THR A 154 -1.79 0.07 -11.13
C THR A 154 -2.63 -1.20 -11.06
N GLU A 155 -3.85 -1.12 -10.52
CA GLU A 155 -4.75 -2.27 -10.30
C GLU A 155 -4.06 -3.43 -9.56
N PRO A 156 -3.46 -3.15 -8.39
CA PRO A 156 -2.69 -4.13 -7.67
C PRO A 156 -3.56 -5.28 -7.16
N LYS A 157 -3.00 -6.49 -7.10
CA LYS A 157 -3.63 -7.66 -6.47
C LYS A 157 -3.49 -7.64 -4.94
N LEU A 158 -2.47 -6.96 -4.44
CA LEU A 158 -2.14 -6.80 -3.03
C LEU A 158 -1.95 -5.32 -2.70
N LEU A 159 -2.77 -4.79 -1.80
CA LEU A 159 -2.66 -3.43 -1.28
C LEU A 159 -2.06 -3.47 0.12
N ILE A 160 -0.94 -2.79 0.32
CA ILE A 160 -0.25 -2.69 1.60
C ILE A 160 -0.34 -1.26 2.12
N LEU A 161 -0.77 -1.10 3.38
CA LEU A 161 -0.89 0.21 4.02
C LEU A 161 -0.10 0.23 5.34
N ASP A 162 0.83 1.18 5.44
CA ASP A 162 1.59 1.38 6.69
C ASP A 162 0.89 2.44 7.55
N GLU A 163 0.31 2.00 8.67
CA GLU A 163 -0.41 2.83 9.64
C GLU A 163 -1.40 3.83 9.01
N PRO A 164 -2.33 3.39 8.16
CA PRO A 164 -3.17 4.28 7.37
C PRO A 164 -4.05 5.21 8.20
N THR A 165 -4.32 4.87 9.46
CA THR A 165 -5.21 5.62 10.36
C THR A 165 -4.46 6.33 11.50
N ALA A 166 -3.11 6.39 11.44
CA ALA A 166 -2.34 7.09 12.44
C ALA A 166 -2.63 8.60 12.43
N GLY A 167 -2.90 9.17 13.60
CA GLY A 167 -3.10 10.62 13.76
C GLY A 167 -4.37 11.19 13.12
N VAL A 168 -5.34 10.34 12.72
CA VAL A 168 -6.63 10.80 12.20
C VAL A 168 -7.76 10.62 13.22
N ASP A 169 -8.74 11.51 13.15
CA ASP A 169 -9.93 11.45 14.02
C ASP A 169 -10.82 10.22 13.69
N ILE A 170 -11.79 9.95 14.56
CA ILE A 170 -12.64 8.75 14.49
C ILE A 170 -13.49 8.73 13.21
N GLU A 171 -13.98 9.86 12.74
CA GLU A 171 -14.84 9.92 11.55
C GLU A 171 -14.02 9.63 10.28
N ILE A 172 -12.84 10.24 10.16
CA ILE A 172 -11.92 9.99 9.05
C ILE A 172 -11.49 8.51 9.05
N ARG A 173 -11.20 7.95 10.24
CA ARG A 173 -10.86 6.53 10.40
C ARG A 173 -11.97 5.62 9.88
N ARG A 174 -13.23 5.86 10.28
CA ARG A 174 -14.39 5.10 9.80
C ARG A 174 -14.55 5.17 8.29
N GLY A 175 -14.39 6.36 7.70
CA GLY A 175 -14.45 6.52 6.25
C GLY A 175 -13.36 5.75 5.52
N MET A 176 -12.14 5.71 6.08
CA MET A 176 -11.04 4.93 5.51
C MET A 176 -11.29 3.42 5.59
N TRP A 177 -11.78 2.91 6.73
CA TRP A 177 -12.14 1.51 6.87
C TRP A 177 -13.16 1.08 5.82
N LYS A 178 -14.20 1.89 5.59
CA LYS A 178 -15.19 1.64 4.55
C LYS A 178 -14.54 1.55 3.16
N THR A 179 -13.69 2.51 2.80
CA THR A 179 -12.97 2.50 1.52
C THR A 179 -12.12 1.23 1.36
N LEU A 180 -11.39 0.82 2.41
CA LEU A 180 -10.56 -0.38 2.36
C LEU A 180 -11.39 -1.66 2.26
N GLN A 181 -12.53 -1.72 2.93
CA GLN A 181 -13.47 -2.84 2.81
C GLN A 181 -14.04 -2.94 1.38
N GLU A 182 -14.38 -1.81 0.75
CA GLU A 182 -14.84 -1.77 -0.63
C GLU A 182 -13.75 -2.25 -1.61
N VAL A 183 -12.50 -1.85 -1.41
CA VAL A 183 -11.35 -2.33 -2.20
C VAL A 183 -11.15 -3.84 -2.04
N ASN A 184 -11.24 -4.35 -0.81
CA ASN A 184 -11.12 -5.78 -0.54
C ASN A 184 -12.29 -6.59 -1.12
N ALA A 185 -13.53 -6.11 -0.97
CA ALA A 185 -14.71 -6.74 -1.54
C ALA A 185 -14.67 -6.80 -3.08
N ALA A 186 -13.94 -5.88 -3.72
CA ALA A 186 -13.68 -5.92 -5.15
C ALA A 186 -12.60 -6.94 -5.57
N GLY A 187 -12.02 -7.70 -4.61
CA GLY A 187 -11.09 -8.81 -4.85
C GLY A 187 -9.62 -8.49 -4.58
N THR A 188 -9.27 -7.26 -4.16
CA THR A 188 -7.89 -6.92 -3.79
C THR A 188 -7.58 -7.44 -2.39
N THR A 189 -6.49 -8.20 -2.22
CA THR A 189 -5.97 -8.58 -0.89
C THR A 189 -5.45 -7.33 -0.17
N VAL A 190 -5.79 -7.15 1.10
CA VAL A 190 -5.38 -5.96 1.87
C VAL A 190 -4.55 -6.37 3.08
N ILE A 191 -3.37 -5.75 3.22
CA ILE A 191 -2.53 -5.86 4.41
C ILE A 191 -2.34 -4.46 4.98
N LEU A 192 -2.57 -4.29 6.27
CA LEU A 192 -2.28 -3.03 6.92
C LEU A 192 -1.53 -3.23 8.24
N THR A 193 -0.73 -2.25 8.62
CA THR A 193 -0.17 -2.16 9.96
C THR A 193 -1.00 -1.21 10.81
N THR A 194 -1.11 -1.52 12.08
CA THR A 194 -1.70 -0.59 13.06
C THR A 194 -1.16 -0.89 14.46
N HIS A 195 -1.18 0.10 15.32
CA HIS A 195 -0.91 -0.03 16.74
C HIS A 195 -2.19 0.16 17.58
N TYR A 196 -3.33 0.36 16.94
CA TYR A 196 -4.65 0.44 17.56
C TYR A 196 -5.47 -0.81 17.26
N LEU A 197 -6.14 -1.31 18.29
CA LEU A 197 -7.22 -2.28 18.17
C LEU A 197 -8.57 -1.56 17.95
#